data_9e3e1d9b79acdf8bc5b7e029f443461c
#
_entry.id   9e3e1d9b79acdf8bc5b7e029f443461c
#
_cell.length_a   1.000
_cell.length_b   1.000
_cell.length_c   1.000
_cell.angle_alpha   90.00
_cell.angle_beta   90.00
_cell.angle_gamma   90.00
#
_symmetry.space_group_name_H-M   'P 1'
#
loop_
_entity.id
_entity.type
_entity.pdbx_description
1 polymer ?
#
loop_
_entity_poly.entity_id
_entity_poly.type
_entity_poly.pdbx_seq_one_letter_code
_entity_poly.pdbx_strand_id
1 'polypeptide(L)'
;MAVKAEQGQAGLADWPDDLRCRKPEAIAAAKQRLAGAVDYYKAVQFFFYTQWNALKAYANGKGVRLVGDIPIYVSPDSSDLWTHPELFQTDGEMHLTQVAGCPPDAFAADGQLWGNPLYDWPTHKATGFAWWKQRMKHATSIYDVVRIDHFRGFESYYSIPAGNKTAAGGHWEKGPDRDFINAMHENLGEGGIIAEDLAT
;
A
#
# COMPACT_ATOMS: atom_id res chain seq x y z
N MET A 1 7.93 11.37 3.84
CA MET A 1 8.31 11.74 5.24
C MET A 1 8.61 13.23 5.37
N ALA A 2 9.63 13.79 4.69
CA ALA A 2 10.02 15.20 4.86
C ALA A 2 8.90 16.21 4.57
N VAL A 3 8.19 16.06 3.44
CA VAL A 3 7.05 16.92 3.10
C VAL A 3 5.92 16.76 4.12
N LYS A 4 5.58 15.54 4.54
CA LYS A 4 4.53 15.31 5.56
C LYS A 4 4.87 16.01 6.89
N ALA A 5 6.12 15.94 7.32
CA ALA A 5 6.58 16.65 8.52
C ALA A 5 6.45 18.16 8.38
N GLU A 6 6.79 18.73 7.22
CA GLU A 6 6.63 20.16 6.92
C GLU A 6 5.16 20.60 6.94
N GLN A 7 4.23 19.71 6.50
CA GLN A 7 2.78 19.95 6.55
C GLN A 7 2.17 19.64 7.94
N GLY A 8 2.98 19.62 9.00
CA GLY A 8 2.47 19.40 10.36
C GLY A 8 1.85 18.03 10.60
N GLN A 9 2.28 17.01 9.84
CA GLN A 9 1.71 15.64 9.83
C GLN A 9 0.28 15.55 9.27
N ALA A 10 -0.21 16.58 8.59
CA ALA A 10 -1.51 16.56 7.93
C ALA A 10 -1.65 15.38 6.95
N GLY A 11 -2.88 14.91 6.77
CA GLY A 11 -3.20 13.91 5.76
C GLY A 11 -2.90 14.39 4.34
N LEU A 12 -2.62 13.49 3.41
CA LEU A 12 -2.34 13.84 2.02
C LEU A 12 -3.46 14.67 1.38
N ALA A 13 -4.71 14.36 1.73
CA ALA A 13 -5.89 15.09 1.24
C ALA A 13 -5.92 16.57 1.65
N ASP A 14 -5.26 16.90 2.77
CA ASP A 14 -5.23 18.26 3.34
C ASP A 14 -4.00 19.07 2.90
N TRP A 15 -3.14 18.49 2.05
CA TRP A 15 -1.96 19.21 1.57
C TRP A 15 -2.34 20.28 0.52
N PRO A 16 -1.53 21.35 0.39
CA PRO A 16 -1.67 22.30 -0.72
C PRO A 16 -1.75 21.58 -2.07
N ASP A 17 -2.66 22.01 -2.94
CA ASP A 17 -2.95 21.36 -4.23
C ASP A 17 -1.72 21.14 -5.10
N ASP A 18 -0.78 22.07 -5.09
CA ASP A 18 0.44 21.98 -5.88
C ASP A 18 1.39 20.88 -5.38
N LEU A 19 1.45 20.66 -4.07
CA LEU A 19 2.20 19.56 -3.45
C LEU A 19 1.43 18.24 -3.55
N ARG A 20 0.11 18.24 -3.27
CA ARG A 20 -0.73 17.06 -3.37
C ARG A 20 -0.72 16.50 -4.78
N CYS A 21 -0.99 17.35 -5.78
CA CYS A 21 -1.00 16.98 -7.20
C CYS A 21 0.40 16.94 -7.82
N ARG A 22 1.47 17.06 -7.02
CA ARG A 22 2.86 16.92 -7.44
C ARG A 22 3.25 17.82 -8.61
N LYS A 23 2.81 19.07 -8.63
CA LYS A 23 3.24 20.03 -9.66
C LYS A 23 4.75 20.13 -9.70
N PRO A 24 5.40 20.06 -10.88
CA PRO A 24 6.86 19.94 -10.99
C PRO A 24 7.62 21.04 -10.23
N GLU A 25 7.13 22.28 -10.28
CA GLU A 25 7.74 23.42 -9.61
C GLU A 25 7.66 23.31 -8.09
N ALA A 26 6.52 22.88 -7.55
CA ALA A 26 6.33 22.66 -6.11
C ALA A 26 7.22 21.55 -5.60
N ILE A 27 7.34 20.44 -6.36
CA ILE A 27 8.23 19.32 -6.00
C ILE A 27 9.70 19.74 -6.07
N ALA A 28 10.12 20.51 -7.09
CA ALA A 28 11.49 21.02 -7.19
C ALA A 28 11.84 21.95 -6.01
N ALA A 29 10.95 22.88 -5.67
CA ALA A 29 11.10 23.77 -4.53
C ALA A 29 11.16 23.00 -3.19
N ALA A 30 10.27 21.99 -3.00
CA ALA A 30 10.27 21.16 -1.81
C ALA A 30 11.56 20.34 -1.68
N LYS A 31 12.07 19.74 -2.76
CA LYS A 31 13.35 19.00 -2.76
C LYS A 31 14.51 19.88 -2.34
N GLN A 32 14.57 21.11 -2.84
CA GLN A 32 15.63 22.05 -2.48
C GLN A 32 15.52 22.47 -1.01
N ARG A 33 14.34 22.90 -0.58
CA ARG A 33 14.08 23.37 0.79
C ARG A 33 14.26 22.28 1.84
N LEU A 34 13.89 21.06 1.54
CA LEU A 34 13.88 19.93 2.47
C LEU A 34 15.09 18.99 2.30
N ALA A 35 16.14 19.40 1.58
CA ALA A 35 17.28 18.54 1.26
C ALA A 35 17.87 17.88 2.53
N GLY A 36 18.13 18.65 3.59
CA GLY A 36 18.67 18.13 4.85
C GLY A 36 17.72 17.14 5.55
N ALA A 37 16.40 17.41 5.53
CA ALA A 37 15.41 16.49 6.08
C ALA A 37 15.32 15.18 5.26
N VAL A 38 15.42 15.27 3.94
CA VAL A 38 15.46 14.09 3.06
C VAL A 38 16.69 13.25 3.36
N ASP A 39 17.86 13.86 3.53
CA ASP A 39 19.10 13.12 3.83
C ASP A 39 19.07 12.50 5.23
N TYR A 40 18.44 13.16 6.20
CA TYR A 40 18.17 12.55 7.51
C TYR A 40 17.33 11.27 7.37
N TYR A 41 16.21 11.29 6.65
CA TYR A 41 15.38 10.10 6.47
C TYR A 41 16.09 9.00 5.68
N LYS A 42 16.93 9.34 4.70
CA LYS A 42 17.79 8.36 4.00
C LYS A 42 18.77 7.70 4.96
N ALA A 43 19.42 8.47 5.83
CA ALA A 43 20.32 7.93 6.84
C ALA A 43 19.61 6.98 7.81
N VAL A 44 18.41 7.35 8.29
CA VAL A 44 17.59 6.48 9.15
C VAL A 44 17.27 5.17 8.45
N GLN A 45 16.86 5.21 7.16
CA GLN A 45 16.59 3.99 6.38
C GLN A 45 17.87 3.15 6.19
N PHE A 46 19.00 3.78 5.91
CA PHE A 46 20.28 3.07 5.78
C PHE A 46 20.64 2.32 7.07
N PHE A 47 20.53 2.95 8.24
CA PHE A 47 20.79 2.30 9.51
C PHE A 47 19.79 1.18 9.79
N PHE A 48 18.51 1.40 9.50
CA PHE A 48 17.49 0.37 9.66
C PHE A 48 17.86 -0.88 8.83
N TYR A 49 18.09 -0.74 7.54
CA TYR A 49 18.39 -1.89 6.69
C TYR A 49 19.70 -2.56 7.05
N THR A 50 20.70 -1.81 7.48
CA THR A 50 21.98 -2.39 7.95
C THR A 50 21.75 -3.28 9.16
N GLN A 51 21.02 -2.80 10.16
CA GLN A 51 20.72 -3.54 11.39
C GLN A 51 19.77 -4.71 11.13
N TRP A 52 18.73 -4.49 10.34
CA TRP A 52 17.75 -5.52 9.98
C TRP A 52 18.39 -6.70 9.24
N ASN A 53 19.22 -6.41 8.25
CA ASN A 53 19.91 -7.46 7.50
C ASN A 53 20.85 -8.28 8.38
N ALA A 54 21.55 -7.64 9.30
CA ALA A 54 22.40 -8.34 10.28
C ALA A 54 21.56 -9.24 11.21
N LEU A 55 20.42 -8.73 11.72
CA LEU A 55 19.50 -9.49 12.55
C LEU A 55 18.90 -10.68 11.79
N LYS A 56 18.44 -10.47 10.56
CA LYS A 56 17.89 -11.54 9.71
C LYS A 56 18.93 -12.62 9.46
N ALA A 57 20.15 -12.25 9.09
CA ALA A 57 21.23 -13.21 8.88
C ALA A 57 21.55 -14.02 10.13
N TYR A 58 21.58 -13.38 11.31
CA TYR A 58 21.77 -14.05 12.58
C TYR A 58 20.65 -15.05 12.89
N ALA A 59 19.37 -14.62 12.74
CA ALA A 59 18.21 -15.48 12.96
C ALA A 59 18.21 -16.70 12.02
N ASN A 60 18.45 -16.47 10.73
CA ASN A 60 18.51 -17.54 9.72
C ASN A 60 19.67 -18.50 10.02
N GLY A 61 20.83 -18.00 10.48
CA GLY A 61 21.96 -18.83 10.92
C GLY A 61 21.64 -19.69 12.14
N LYS A 62 20.58 -19.42 12.89
CA LYS A 62 20.05 -20.25 13.99
C LYS A 62 18.85 -21.11 13.56
N GLY A 63 18.52 -21.18 12.28
CA GLY A 63 17.37 -21.91 11.76
C GLY A 63 16.02 -21.23 11.98
N VAL A 64 16.01 -19.96 12.40
CA VAL A 64 14.78 -19.16 12.60
C VAL A 64 14.45 -18.40 11.32
N ARG A 65 13.22 -18.56 10.83
CA ARG A 65 12.69 -17.81 9.69
C ARG A 65 11.83 -16.64 10.16
N LEU A 66 11.95 -15.51 9.49
CA LEU A 66 11.17 -14.31 9.77
C LEU A 66 9.95 -14.28 8.85
N VAL A 67 8.75 -14.23 9.45
CA VAL A 67 7.49 -14.06 8.73
C VAL A 67 7.12 -12.59 8.81
N GLY A 68 7.02 -11.94 7.65
CA GLY A 68 6.49 -10.58 7.55
C GLY A 68 5.00 -10.57 7.28
N ASP A 69 4.35 -9.49 7.64
CA ASP A 69 2.94 -9.27 7.40
C ASP A 69 2.75 -7.94 6.64
N ILE A 70 2.04 -7.98 5.52
CA ILE A 70 1.72 -6.80 4.73
C ILE A 70 0.22 -6.72 4.48
N PRO A 71 -0.41 -5.57 4.68
CA PRO A 71 -1.81 -5.39 4.30
C PRO A 71 -1.94 -5.35 2.77
N ILE A 72 -3.06 -5.83 2.23
CA ILE A 72 -3.35 -5.67 0.80
C ILE A 72 -3.35 -4.18 0.42
N TYR A 73 -4.02 -3.34 1.19
CA TYR A 73 -4.14 -1.91 0.89
C TYR A 73 -3.02 -1.09 1.54
N VAL A 74 -2.68 0.01 0.88
CA VAL A 74 -1.77 1.02 1.44
C VAL A 74 -2.55 2.04 2.28
N SER A 75 -1.82 2.83 3.08
CA SER A 75 -2.43 3.96 3.79
C SER A 75 -2.85 5.06 2.81
N PRO A 76 -3.93 5.81 3.09
CA PRO A 76 -4.30 7.02 2.35
C PRO A 76 -3.21 8.12 2.41
N ASP A 77 -2.31 8.02 3.40
CA ASP A 77 -1.15 8.90 3.56
C ASP A 77 0.17 8.29 3.06
N SER A 78 0.10 7.22 2.29
CA SER A 78 1.30 6.53 1.80
C SER A 78 2.04 7.35 0.75
N SER A 79 3.35 7.12 0.68
CA SER A 79 4.14 7.59 -0.45
C SER A 79 3.69 7.00 -1.78
N ASP A 80 3.14 5.78 -1.74
CA ASP A 80 2.69 5.06 -2.93
C ASP A 80 1.51 5.76 -3.57
N LEU A 81 0.47 6.11 -2.80
CA LEU A 81 -0.65 6.89 -3.30
C LEU A 81 -0.18 8.24 -3.85
N TRP A 82 0.71 8.93 -3.13
CA TRP A 82 1.20 10.24 -3.56
C TRP A 82 2.06 10.19 -4.81
N THR A 83 2.87 9.12 -4.98
CA THR A 83 3.80 9.04 -6.13
C THR A 83 3.21 8.36 -7.35
N HIS A 84 2.18 7.54 -7.17
CA HIS A 84 1.54 6.73 -8.19
C HIS A 84 0.01 6.76 -8.08
N PRO A 85 -0.61 7.98 -8.10
CA PRO A 85 -2.07 8.09 -7.95
C PRO A 85 -2.84 7.35 -9.03
N GLU A 86 -2.24 7.16 -10.21
CA GLU A 86 -2.82 6.41 -11.33
C GLU A 86 -3.07 4.93 -11.03
N LEU A 87 -2.45 4.40 -9.98
CA LEU A 87 -2.64 3.01 -9.53
C LEU A 87 -3.84 2.84 -8.59
N PHE A 88 -4.50 3.93 -8.22
CA PHE A 88 -5.58 3.93 -7.24
C PHE A 88 -6.82 4.63 -7.78
N GLN A 89 -7.97 4.34 -7.16
CA GLN A 89 -9.24 4.96 -7.53
C GLN A 89 -9.32 6.39 -6.97
N THR A 90 -8.73 7.32 -7.71
CA THR A 90 -8.68 8.75 -7.37
C THR A 90 -9.33 9.60 -8.46
N ASP A 91 -9.76 10.81 -8.11
CA ASP A 91 -10.14 11.84 -9.07
C ASP A 91 -8.92 12.60 -9.63
N GLY A 92 -9.16 13.58 -10.50
CA GLY A 92 -8.09 14.40 -11.10
C GLY A 92 -7.34 15.30 -10.09
N GLU A 93 -7.85 15.43 -8.88
CA GLU A 93 -7.25 16.21 -7.79
C GLU A 93 -6.61 15.30 -6.71
N MET A 94 -6.51 14.00 -6.99
CA MET A 94 -5.96 12.97 -6.10
C MET A 94 -6.78 12.74 -4.81
N HIS A 95 -8.07 13.05 -4.80
CA HIS A 95 -8.97 12.61 -3.76
C HIS A 95 -9.46 11.19 -4.07
N LEU A 96 -9.61 10.38 -3.02
CA LEU A 96 -10.17 9.04 -3.16
C LEU A 96 -11.63 9.12 -3.60
N THR A 97 -12.01 8.34 -4.60
CA THR A 97 -13.40 8.19 -5.06
C THR A 97 -14.09 7.03 -4.37
N GLN A 98 -13.34 5.98 -4.08
CA GLN A 98 -13.77 4.78 -3.37
C GLN A 98 -12.72 4.39 -2.33
N VAL A 99 -13.18 3.75 -1.25
CA VAL A 99 -12.32 3.26 -0.16
C VAL A 99 -12.68 1.84 0.22
N ALA A 100 -11.69 1.15 0.81
CA ALA A 100 -11.83 -0.23 1.25
C ALA A 100 -12.61 -0.35 2.56
N GLY A 101 -13.22 -1.51 2.75
CA GLY A 101 -13.87 -1.93 3.98
C GLY A 101 -14.43 -3.34 3.88
N CYS A 102 -15.31 -3.69 4.81
CA CYS A 102 -16.09 -4.92 4.81
C CYS A 102 -17.59 -4.61 4.92
N PRO A 103 -18.45 -5.46 4.33
CA PRO A 103 -19.90 -5.28 4.44
C PRO A 103 -20.38 -5.44 5.89
N PRO A 104 -21.58 -4.95 6.21
CA PRO A 104 -22.28 -5.31 7.42
C PRO A 104 -22.40 -6.83 7.62
N ASP A 105 -22.16 -7.28 8.83
CA ASP A 105 -22.28 -8.68 9.24
C ASP A 105 -22.95 -8.82 10.63
N ALA A 106 -22.98 -10.03 11.17
CA ALA A 106 -23.59 -10.32 12.48
C ALA A 106 -22.82 -9.67 13.65
N PHE A 107 -21.57 -9.29 13.46
CA PHE A 107 -20.71 -8.69 14.50
C PHE A 107 -20.59 -7.16 14.35
N ALA A 108 -20.75 -6.65 13.12
CA ALA A 108 -20.62 -5.23 12.79
C ALA A 108 -21.80 -4.79 11.90
N ALA A 109 -22.87 -4.31 12.52
CA ALA A 109 -24.10 -3.92 11.82
C ALA A 109 -23.91 -2.82 10.76
N ASP A 110 -22.91 -1.94 10.93
CA ASP A 110 -22.53 -0.89 9.98
C ASP A 110 -21.41 -1.32 9.04
N GLY A 111 -20.94 -2.56 9.15
CA GLY A 111 -19.73 -3.03 8.48
C GLY A 111 -18.46 -2.40 9.03
N GLN A 112 -17.36 -2.54 8.30
CA GLN A 112 -16.08 -1.93 8.64
C GLN A 112 -15.64 -0.96 7.54
N LEU A 113 -15.53 0.30 7.86
CA LEU A 113 -14.98 1.34 6.98
C LEU A 113 -13.49 1.51 7.28
N TRP A 114 -12.63 0.91 6.45
CA TRP A 114 -11.17 0.99 6.65
C TRP A 114 -10.57 2.28 6.12
N GLY A 115 -11.16 2.85 5.06
CA GLY A 115 -10.73 4.13 4.49
C GLY A 115 -9.47 4.06 3.62
N ASN A 116 -8.92 2.87 3.38
CA ASN A 116 -7.76 2.69 2.51
C ASN A 116 -8.12 2.92 1.05
N PRO A 117 -7.21 3.46 0.21
CA PRO A 117 -7.42 3.59 -1.21
C PRO A 117 -7.58 2.23 -1.88
N LEU A 118 -8.55 2.12 -2.78
CA LEU A 118 -8.72 0.96 -3.65
C LEU A 118 -7.83 1.09 -4.89
N TYR A 119 -7.38 -0.05 -5.41
CA TYR A 119 -6.54 -0.10 -6.61
C TYR A 119 -7.35 0.11 -7.88
N ASP A 120 -6.76 0.79 -8.86
CA ASP A 120 -7.20 0.76 -10.25
C ASP A 120 -6.62 -0.49 -10.93
N TRP A 121 -7.32 -1.61 -10.83
CA TRP A 121 -6.86 -2.90 -11.35
C TRP A 121 -6.64 -2.93 -12.87
N PRO A 122 -7.44 -2.23 -13.70
CA PRO A 122 -7.14 -2.08 -15.13
C PRO A 122 -5.75 -1.49 -15.39
N THR A 123 -5.36 -0.42 -14.68
CA THR A 123 -4.03 0.19 -14.80
C THR A 123 -2.93 -0.73 -14.31
N HIS A 124 -3.13 -1.43 -13.19
CA HIS A 124 -2.18 -2.46 -12.73
C HIS A 124 -1.99 -3.57 -13.77
N LYS A 125 -3.07 -4.06 -14.37
CA LYS A 125 -3.02 -5.10 -15.41
C LYS A 125 -2.29 -4.62 -16.67
N ALA A 126 -2.55 -3.38 -17.10
CA ALA A 126 -1.89 -2.78 -18.26
C ALA A 126 -0.36 -2.70 -18.12
N THR A 127 0.15 -2.57 -16.89
CA THR A 127 1.59 -2.56 -16.57
C THR A 127 2.13 -3.94 -16.18
N GLY A 128 1.35 -5.02 -16.36
CA GLY A 128 1.72 -6.36 -15.94
C GLY A 128 1.97 -6.48 -14.45
N PHE A 129 1.22 -5.72 -13.64
CA PHE A 129 1.33 -5.64 -12.17
C PHE A 129 2.71 -5.21 -11.67
N ALA A 130 3.41 -4.35 -12.41
CA ALA A 130 4.81 -3.98 -12.11
C ALA A 130 5.00 -3.46 -10.68
N TRP A 131 4.10 -2.60 -10.19
CA TRP A 131 4.17 -2.08 -8.82
C TRP A 131 4.04 -3.20 -7.76
N TRP A 132 3.10 -4.13 -7.94
CA TRP A 132 2.91 -5.27 -7.04
C TRP A 132 4.12 -6.22 -7.07
N LYS A 133 4.68 -6.48 -8.25
CA LYS A 133 5.91 -7.27 -8.41
C LYS A 133 7.06 -6.64 -7.62
N GLN A 134 7.21 -5.32 -7.70
CA GLN A 134 8.24 -4.60 -6.95
C GLN A 134 7.97 -4.63 -5.44
N ARG A 135 6.71 -4.42 -5.00
CA ARG A 135 6.31 -4.50 -3.59
C ARG A 135 6.62 -5.87 -3.00
N MET A 136 6.24 -6.94 -3.69
CA MET A 136 6.50 -8.31 -3.23
C MET A 136 7.98 -8.66 -3.25
N LYS A 137 8.71 -8.27 -4.28
CA LYS A 137 10.17 -8.45 -4.34
C LYS A 137 10.87 -7.75 -3.17
N HIS A 138 10.41 -6.55 -2.81
CA HIS A 138 10.95 -5.85 -1.65
C HIS A 138 10.59 -6.57 -0.35
N ALA A 139 9.34 -6.95 -0.14
CA ALA A 139 8.90 -7.66 1.05
C ALA A 139 9.67 -8.99 1.26
N THR A 140 9.84 -9.78 0.20
CA THR A 140 10.60 -11.05 0.25
C THR A 140 12.11 -10.86 0.42
N SER A 141 12.65 -9.68 0.14
CA SER A 141 14.05 -9.35 0.49
C SER A 141 14.22 -9.10 2.00
N ILE A 142 13.19 -8.56 2.65
CA ILE A 142 13.23 -8.25 4.08
C ILE A 142 12.84 -9.46 4.92
N TYR A 143 11.87 -10.26 4.50
CA TYR A 143 11.34 -11.42 5.20
C TYR A 143 11.68 -12.72 4.48
N ASP A 144 11.59 -13.84 5.18
CA ASP A 144 11.75 -15.18 4.60
C ASP A 144 10.42 -15.72 4.07
N VAL A 145 9.32 -15.25 4.67
CA VAL A 145 7.95 -15.53 4.26
C VAL A 145 7.14 -14.26 4.44
N VAL A 146 6.21 -13.98 3.53
CA VAL A 146 5.33 -12.81 3.59
C VAL A 146 3.88 -13.27 3.67
N ARG A 147 3.20 -12.93 4.76
CA ARG A 147 1.75 -13.04 4.85
C ARG A 147 1.13 -11.79 4.22
N ILE A 148 0.16 -11.99 3.34
CA ILE A 148 -0.66 -10.89 2.80
C ILE A 148 -2.01 -10.93 3.49
N ASP A 149 -2.28 -9.87 4.24
CA ASP A 149 -3.54 -9.66 4.95
C ASP A 149 -4.67 -9.32 3.96
N HIS A 150 -5.86 -9.87 4.22
CA HIS A 150 -7.04 -9.73 3.35
C HIS A 150 -6.81 -10.19 1.90
N PHE A 151 -6.16 -11.34 1.70
CA PHE A 151 -5.80 -11.86 0.38
C PHE A 151 -7.01 -12.04 -0.55
N ARG A 152 -8.19 -12.30 0.02
CA ARG A 152 -9.46 -12.37 -0.71
C ARG A 152 -9.69 -11.13 -1.58
N GLY A 153 -9.21 -9.95 -1.20
CA GLY A 153 -9.36 -8.72 -1.96
C GLY A 153 -8.80 -8.77 -3.39
N PHE A 154 -7.96 -9.76 -3.72
CA PHE A 154 -7.54 -10.01 -5.11
C PHE A 154 -8.60 -10.74 -5.94
N GLU A 155 -9.49 -11.50 -5.31
CA GLU A 155 -10.64 -12.15 -5.97
C GLU A 155 -11.82 -11.19 -6.06
N SER A 156 -12.24 -10.64 -4.92
CA SER A 156 -13.29 -9.63 -4.81
C SER A 156 -13.05 -8.75 -3.59
N TYR A 157 -13.38 -7.49 -3.69
CA TYR A 157 -13.19 -6.50 -2.65
C TYR A 157 -14.44 -5.66 -2.44
N TYR A 158 -14.62 -5.16 -1.22
CA TYR A 158 -15.76 -4.34 -0.88
C TYR A 158 -15.41 -2.86 -1.07
N SER A 159 -16.12 -2.21 -1.99
CA SER A 159 -15.93 -0.83 -2.42
C SER A 159 -16.98 0.07 -1.77
N ILE A 160 -16.53 1.11 -1.11
CA ILE A 160 -17.40 2.05 -0.40
C ILE A 160 -17.13 3.45 -0.96
N PRO A 161 -18.18 4.21 -1.36
CA PRO A 161 -17.99 5.59 -1.81
C PRO A 161 -17.25 6.43 -0.77
N ALA A 162 -16.20 7.13 -1.19
CA ALA A 162 -15.44 8.00 -0.28
C ALA A 162 -16.37 9.09 0.31
N GLY A 163 -16.16 9.38 1.60
CA GLY A 163 -17.03 10.31 2.34
C GLY A 163 -18.20 9.64 3.06
N ASN A 164 -18.50 8.37 2.81
CA ASN A 164 -19.46 7.62 3.62
C ASN A 164 -18.92 7.48 5.06
N LYS A 165 -19.86 7.46 6.02
CA LYS A 165 -19.52 7.32 7.46
C LYS A 165 -19.53 5.86 7.94
N THR A 166 -20.14 4.97 7.16
CA THR A 166 -20.25 3.54 7.43
C THR A 166 -20.04 2.75 6.14
N ALA A 167 -19.86 1.45 6.26
CA ALA A 167 -19.71 0.57 5.11
C ALA A 167 -21.06 0.13 4.49
N ALA A 168 -22.19 0.47 5.08
CA ALA A 168 -23.53 -0.01 4.65
C ALA A 168 -23.89 0.36 3.19
N GLY A 169 -23.30 1.43 2.65
CA GLY A 169 -23.53 1.86 1.26
C GLY A 169 -22.54 1.30 0.24
N GLY A 170 -21.70 0.37 0.62
CA GLY A 170 -20.73 -0.25 -0.27
C GLY A 170 -21.30 -1.40 -1.10
N HIS A 171 -20.48 -1.93 -1.98
CA HIS A 171 -20.81 -3.07 -2.83
C HIS A 171 -19.55 -3.89 -3.16
N TRP A 172 -19.74 -5.15 -3.55
CA TRP A 172 -18.66 -6.01 -3.99
C TRP A 172 -18.26 -5.70 -5.42
N GLU A 173 -16.95 -5.63 -5.64
CA GLU A 173 -16.32 -5.52 -6.95
C GLU A 173 -15.36 -6.67 -7.20
N LYS A 174 -15.19 -7.02 -8.47
CA LYS A 174 -14.28 -8.09 -8.88
C LYS A 174 -12.84 -7.60 -8.89
N GLY A 175 -11.96 -8.34 -8.23
CA GLY A 175 -10.51 -8.12 -8.25
C GLY A 175 -9.84 -8.69 -9.51
N PRO A 176 -8.51 -8.60 -9.61
CA PRO A 176 -7.72 -9.08 -10.74
C PRO A 176 -7.61 -10.61 -10.81
N ASP A 177 -7.96 -11.31 -9.73
CA ASP A 177 -8.09 -12.76 -9.62
C ASP A 177 -6.83 -13.50 -10.16
N ARG A 178 -7.03 -14.48 -11.05
CA ARG A 178 -5.96 -15.33 -11.60
C ARG A 178 -4.87 -14.56 -12.33
N ASP A 179 -5.20 -13.45 -12.96
CA ASP A 179 -4.20 -12.64 -13.66
C ASP A 179 -3.12 -12.13 -12.72
N PHE A 180 -3.53 -11.68 -11.53
CA PHE A 180 -2.60 -11.27 -10.47
C PHE A 180 -1.78 -12.44 -9.95
N ILE A 181 -2.44 -13.56 -9.62
CA ILE A 181 -1.77 -14.76 -9.08
C ILE A 181 -0.70 -15.26 -10.05
N ASN A 182 -1.04 -15.38 -11.34
CA ASN A 182 -0.10 -15.80 -12.36
C ASN A 182 1.10 -14.84 -12.45
N ALA A 183 0.85 -13.53 -12.45
CA ALA A 183 1.92 -12.52 -12.48
C ALA A 183 2.85 -12.58 -11.26
N MET A 184 2.31 -12.92 -10.07
CA MET A 184 3.13 -13.09 -8.87
C MET A 184 3.93 -14.39 -8.92
N HIS A 185 3.34 -15.50 -9.37
CA HIS A 185 4.05 -16.76 -9.57
C HIS A 185 5.25 -16.64 -10.53
N GLU A 186 5.05 -15.99 -11.66
CA GLU A 186 6.13 -15.72 -12.63
C GLU A 186 7.29 -14.91 -12.02
N ASN A 187 6.98 -14.01 -11.09
CA ASN A 187 7.97 -13.09 -10.50
C ASN A 187 8.71 -13.68 -9.30
N LEU A 188 8.05 -14.48 -8.47
CA LEU A 188 8.55 -14.92 -7.16
C LEU A 188 8.88 -16.41 -7.12
N GLY A 189 8.43 -17.20 -8.08
CA GLY A 189 8.53 -18.65 -8.06
C GLY A 189 7.64 -19.29 -6.97
N GLU A 190 7.98 -20.52 -6.59
CA GLU A 190 7.23 -21.27 -5.58
C GLU A 190 7.69 -20.91 -4.16
N GLY A 191 6.77 -20.49 -3.32
CA GLY A 191 6.96 -20.36 -1.87
C GLY A 191 7.17 -18.94 -1.36
N GLY A 192 7.11 -18.81 -0.05
CA GLY A 192 7.35 -17.54 0.66
C GLY A 192 6.14 -16.63 0.81
N ILE A 193 4.95 -17.01 0.34
CA ILE A 193 3.71 -16.25 0.53
C ILE A 193 2.72 -17.08 1.36
N ILE A 194 2.08 -16.44 2.33
CA ILE A 194 0.92 -16.92 3.05
C ILE A 194 -0.25 -16.00 2.70
N ALA A 195 -1.32 -16.59 2.16
CA ALA A 195 -2.57 -15.89 1.92
C ALA A 195 -3.43 -15.94 3.19
N GLU A 196 -3.87 -14.80 3.68
CA GLU A 196 -4.85 -14.73 4.75
C GLU A 196 -6.25 -14.90 4.16
N ASP A 197 -7.03 -15.85 4.69
CA ASP A 197 -8.35 -16.25 4.20
C ASP A 197 -9.36 -16.30 5.36
N LEU A 198 -9.46 -15.22 6.12
CA LEU A 198 -10.41 -15.09 7.22
C LEU A 198 -11.70 -14.36 6.84
N ALA A 199 -11.81 -13.87 5.62
CA ALA A 199 -13.00 -13.17 5.15
C ALA A 199 -13.99 -14.17 4.53
N THR A 200 -15.04 -14.47 5.23
CA THR A 200 -16.21 -15.21 4.73
C THR A 200 -17.20 -14.31 4.02
#